data_07adf3cc4a8fd0cf5be7ea78de1c4c68
#
_entry.id   07adf3cc4a8fd0cf5be7ea78de1c4c68
#
_cell.length_a   1.000
_cell.length_b   1.000
_cell.length_c   1.000
_cell.angle_alpha   90.00
_cell.angle_beta   90.00
_cell.angle_gamma   90.00
#
_symmetry.space_group_name_H-M   'P 1'
#
loop_
_entity.id
_entity.type
_entity.pdbx_description
1 polymer ?
#
loop_
_entity_poly.entity_id
_entity_poly.type
_entity_poly.pdbx_seq_one_letter_code
_entity_poly.pdbx_strand_id
1 'polypeptide(L)'
;MLEKNDLIQLKARTLERLQEVNVEDYTLDQTDIRLKDYVKSAISHPDDHNLYELLSILRFFRLLDAYIFKPTEVKKFIVFYENLKFSGLKGRVKYRLTPIQVFQFANILGFYRTPEKRLCRDALLFVPRKYSKTTSVASLAIYDLLFGDANAQAYVAANSYDQAQICFGEIKNILKSLDKRFKNFKI
;
A
#
# COMPACT_ATOMS: atom_id res chain seq x y z
N MET A 1 8.01 -28.08 -0.29
CA MET A 1 8.79 -26.99 -0.93
C MET A 1 8.65 -27.23 -2.42
N LEU A 2 8.29 -26.23 -3.25
CA LEU A 2 8.20 -26.42 -4.69
C LEU A 2 9.61 -26.71 -5.25
N GLU A 3 9.67 -27.67 -6.18
CA GLU A 3 10.94 -27.98 -6.86
C GLU A 3 11.29 -26.86 -7.86
N LYS A 4 12.56 -26.77 -8.25
CA LYS A 4 13.04 -25.73 -9.18
C LYS A 4 12.27 -25.74 -10.51
N ASN A 5 11.94 -26.93 -11.01
CA ASN A 5 11.17 -27.09 -12.24
C ASN A 5 9.75 -26.58 -12.11
N ASP A 6 9.11 -26.78 -10.94
CA ASP A 6 7.76 -26.27 -10.67
C ASP A 6 7.72 -24.75 -10.67
N LEU A 7 8.74 -24.09 -10.13
CA LEU A 7 8.86 -22.63 -10.11
C LEU A 7 9.05 -22.04 -11.52
N ILE A 8 9.82 -22.72 -12.38
CA ILE A 8 10.02 -22.32 -13.78
C ILE A 8 8.70 -22.43 -14.54
N GLN A 9 8.00 -23.56 -14.41
CA GLN A 9 6.69 -23.75 -15.04
C GLN A 9 5.65 -22.76 -14.52
N LEU A 10 5.66 -22.46 -13.21
CA LEU A 10 4.76 -21.46 -12.63
C LEU A 10 5.04 -20.06 -13.17
N LYS A 11 6.33 -19.68 -13.33
CA LYS A 11 6.71 -18.40 -13.94
C LYS A 11 6.18 -18.32 -15.38
N ALA A 12 6.40 -19.34 -16.19
CA ALA A 12 5.95 -19.38 -17.58
C ALA A 12 4.42 -19.21 -17.70
N ARG A 13 3.65 -20.01 -16.96
CA ARG A 13 2.18 -19.88 -16.92
C ARG A 13 1.69 -18.52 -16.41
N THR A 14 2.42 -17.91 -15.48
CA THR A 14 2.09 -16.57 -14.96
C THR A 14 2.29 -15.52 -16.05
N LEU A 15 3.38 -15.62 -16.81
CA LEU A 15 3.68 -14.71 -17.91
C LEU A 15 2.66 -14.82 -19.05
N GLU A 16 2.33 -16.06 -19.47
CA GLU A 16 1.26 -16.28 -20.48
C GLU A 16 -0.03 -15.55 -20.10
N ARG A 17 -0.48 -15.72 -18.86
CA ARG A 17 -1.70 -15.04 -18.37
C ARG A 17 -1.57 -13.54 -18.26
N LEU A 18 -0.40 -13.03 -17.90
CA LEU A 18 -0.17 -11.58 -17.85
C LEU A 18 -0.13 -10.95 -19.25
N GLN A 19 0.33 -11.69 -20.26
CA GLN A 19 0.31 -11.23 -21.66
C GLN A 19 -1.10 -11.13 -22.24
N GLU A 20 -2.07 -11.87 -21.70
CA GLU A 20 -3.48 -11.76 -22.07
C GLU A 20 -4.16 -10.52 -21.50
N VAL A 21 -3.53 -9.87 -20.50
CA VAL A 21 -4.10 -8.70 -19.82
C VAL A 21 -3.85 -7.43 -20.65
N ASN A 22 -4.91 -6.80 -21.09
CA ASN A 22 -4.83 -5.46 -21.62
C ASN A 22 -4.98 -4.42 -20.49
N VAL A 23 -3.88 -3.80 -20.08
CA VAL A 23 -3.85 -2.82 -18.98
C VAL A 23 -4.75 -1.60 -19.24
N GLU A 24 -5.01 -1.27 -20.52
CA GLU A 24 -5.84 -0.13 -20.90
C GLU A 24 -7.34 -0.35 -20.63
N ASP A 25 -7.77 -1.61 -20.45
CA ASP A 25 -9.15 -1.92 -20.07
C ASP A 25 -9.46 -1.49 -18.64
N TYR A 26 -8.42 -1.19 -17.85
CA TYR A 26 -8.52 -0.77 -16.45
C TYR A 26 -8.08 0.69 -16.29
N THR A 27 -8.89 1.51 -15.63
CA THR A 27 -8.64 2.94 -15.41
C THR A 27 -7.65 3.21 -14.27
N LEU A 28 -6.48 2.55 -14.30
CA LEU A 28 -5.48 2.61 -13.23
C LEU A 28 -4.82 3.99 -13.08
N ASP A 29 -4.72 4.75 -14.16
CA ASP A 29 -4.26 6.14 -14.18
C ASP A 29 -5.14 7.09 -13.37
N GLN A 30 -6.43 6.78 -13.20
CA GLN A 30 -7.32 7.53 -12.30
C GLN A 30 -6.90 7.42 -10.84
N THR A 31 -6.20 6.34 -10.47
CA THR A 31 -5.61 6.17 -9.15
C THR A 31 -4.33 6.98 -9.04
N ASP A 32 -3.32 6.59 -9.80
CA ASP A 32 -2.00 7.23 -9.90
C ASP A 32 -1.27 6.64 -11.11
N ILE A 33 -0.59 7.47 -11.90
CA ILE A 33 0.15 7.00 -13.07
C ILE A 33 1.22 5.96 -12.72
N ARG A 34 1.84 6.08 -11.54
CA ARG A 34 2.85 5.14 -11.05
C ARG A 34 2.31 3.72 -10.87
N LEU A 35 1.01 3.57 -10.54
CA LEU A 35 0.36 2.25 -10.48
C LEU A 35 0.30 1.62 -11.86
N LYS A 36 -0.17 2.38 -12.85
CA LYS A 36 -0.27 1.93 -14.24
C LYS A 36 1.10 1.57 -14.81
N ASP A 37 2.08 2.47 -14.63
CA ASP A 37 3.44 2.26 -15.11
C ASP A 37 4.11 1.04 -14.48
N TYR A 38 3.89 0.80 -13.18
CA TYR A 38 4.43 -0.35 -12.48
C TYR A 38 3.90 -1.67 -13.03
N VAL A 39 2.58 -1.80 -13.21
CA VAL A 39 2.01 -3.04 -13.74
C VAL A 39 2.34 -3.25 -15.22
N LYS A 40 2.42 -2.17 -16.02
CA LYS A 40 2.88 -2.23 -17.41
C LYS A 40 4.34 -2.67 -17.50
N SER A 41 5.21 -2.11 -16.68
CA SER A 41 6.63 -2.49 -16.65
C SER A 41 6.79 -3.98 -16.36
N ALA A 42 6.04 -4.53 -15.41
CA ALA A 42 6.11 -5.95 -15.09
C ALA A 42 5.63 -6.87 -16.22
N ILE A 43 4.68 -6.41 -17.04
CA ILE A 43 4.23 -7.18 -18.21
C ILE A 43 5.22 -7.05 -19.37
N SER A 44 5.77 -5.85 -19.60
CA SER A 44 6.67 -5.57 -20.73
C SER A 44 8.11 -6.06 -20.49
N HIS A 45 8.56 -6.03 -19.23
CA HIS A 45 9.91 -6.37 -18.80
C HIS A 45 9.87 -7.38 -17.65
N PRO A 46 9.32 -8.59 -17.86
CA PRO A 46 9.07 -9.56 -16.78
C PRO A 46 10.36 -10.10 -16.13
N ASP A 47 11.50 -9.97 -16.79
CA ASP A 47 12.78 -10.41 -16.24
C ASP A 47 13.34 -9.47 -15.18
N ASP A 48 12.87 -8.23 -15.13
CA ASP A 48 13.18 -7.27 -14.07
C ASP A 48 12.40 -7.54 -12.77
N HIS A 49 11.44 -8.48 -12.83
CA HIS A 49 10.53 -8.81 -11.74
C HIS A 49 10.67 -10.27 -11.30
N ASN A 50 10.60 -10.51 -9.99
CA ASN A 50 10.61 -11.86 -9.47
C ASN A 50 9.20 -12.52 -9.64
N LEU A 51 9.19 -13.87 -9.54
CA LEU A 51 7.95 -14.64 -9.67
C LEU A 51 6.82 -14.16 -8.76
N TYR A 52 7.11 -13.82 -7.51
CA TYR A 52 6.09 -13.43 -6.54
C TYR A 52 5.51 -12.03 -6.83
N GLU A 53 6.31 -11.14 -7.39
CA GLU A 53 5.82 -9.87 -7.93
C GLU A 53 4.84 -10.10 -9.09
N LEU A 54 5.23 -10.91 -10.07
CA LEU A 54 4.38 -11.25 -11.21
C LEU A 54 3.07 -11.93 -10.77
N LEU A 55 3.13 -12.85 -9.81
CA LEU A 55 1.95 -13.49 -9.22
C LEU A 55 1.05 -12.47 -8.50
N SER A 56 1.65 -11.51 -7.78
CA SER A 56 0.87 -10.48 -7.09
C SER A 56 0.17 -9.53 -8.06
N ILE A 57 0.81 -9.22 -9.20
CA ILE A 57 0.22 -8.40 -10.26
C ILE A 57 -0.90 -9.17 -10.97
N LEU A 58 -0.70 -10.44 -11.30
CA LEU A 58 -1.77 -11.30 -11.85
C LEU A 58 -2.95 -11.39 -10.88
N ARG A 59 -2.70 -11.54 -9.58
CA ARG A 59 -3.75 -11.51 -8.56
C ARG A 59 -4.47 -10.16 -8.53
N PHE A 60 -3.75 -9.05 -8.68
CA PHE A 60 -4.34 -7.71 -8.69
C PHE A 60 -5.37 -7.57 -9.83
N PHE A 61 -5.05 -8.00 -11.06
CA PHE A 61 -6.01 -7.99 -12.17
C PHE A 61 -7.22 -8.89 -11.92
N ARG A 62 -7.02 -10.08 -11.37
CA ARG A 62 -8.15 -10.94 -10.96
C ARG A 62 -9.06 -10.30 -9.91
N LEU A 63 -8.48 -9.49 -9.02
CA LEU A 63 -9.28 -8.74 -8.05
C LEU A 63 -10.03 -7.59 -8.70
N LEU A 64 -9.47 -6.94 -9.73
CA LEU A 64 -10.17 -5.91 -10.52
C LEU A 64 -11.40 -6.48 -11.23
N ASP A 65 -11.31 -7.73 -11.73
CA ASP A 65 -12.44 -8.41 -12.38
C ASP A 65 -13.52 -8.89 -11.41
N ALA A 66 -13.12 -9.22 -10.17
CA ALA A 66 -14.01 -9.89 -9.21
C ALA A 66 -14.62 -8.97 -8.15
N TYR A 67 -14.05 -7.79 -7.90
CA TYR A 67 -14.41 -6.91 -6.81
C TYR A 67 -14.51 -5.46 -7.25
N ILE A 68 -15.18 -4.66 -6.43
CA ILE A 68 -15.27 -3.21 -6.64
C ILE A 68 -13.90 -2.60 -6.35
N PHE A 69 -13.29 -1.93 -7.33
CA PHE A 69 -12.09 -1.13 -7.11
C PHE A 69 -12.44 0.34 -7.04
N LYS A 70 -11.95 1.04 -6.02
CA LYS A 70 -12.17 2.47 -5.80
C LYS A 70 -10.87 3.27 -5.96
N PRO A 71 -10.53 3.74 -7.17
CA PRO A 71 -9.34 4.53 -7.45
C PRO A 71 -9.21 5.76 -6.54
N THR A 72 -10.35 6.41 -6.27
CA THR A 72 -10.41 7.64 -5.44
C THR A 72 -9.94 7.43 -4.01
N GLU A 73 -10.22 6.27 -3.40
CA GLU A 73 -9.80 5.99 -2.03
C GLU A 73 -8.27 5.79 -1.94
N VAL A 74 -7.70 5.11 -2.92
CA VAL A 74 -6.24 4.96 -3.03
C VAL A 74 -5.58 6.32 -3.26
N LYS A 75 -6.11 7.11 -4.20
CA LYS A 75 -5.60 8.46 -4.52
C LYS A 75 -5.65 9.39 -3.31
N LYS A 76 -6.75 9.37 -2.55
CA LYS A 76 -6.87 10.14 -1.30
C LYS A 76 -5.74 9.79 -0.32
N PHE A 77 -5.47 8.51 -0.12
CA PHE A 77 -4.39 8.07 0.75
C PHE A 77 -3.01 8.48 0.23
N ILE A 78 -2.74 8.35 -1.07
CA ILE A 78 -1.47 8.78 -1.67
C ILE A 78 -1.23 10.27 -1.43
N VAL A 79 -2.23 11.10 -1.73
CA VAL A 79 -2.15 12.56 -1.52
C VAL A 79 -1.95 12.87 -0.03
N PHE A 80 -2.67 12.19 0.85
CA PHE A 80 -2.52 12.34 2.30
C PHE A 80 -1.09 12.00 2.73
N TYR A 81 -0.57 10.81 2.37
CA TYR A 81 0.76 10.35 2.73
C TYR A 81 1.86 11.33 2.27
N GLU A 82 1.82 11.75 1.01
CA GLU A 82 2.84 12.62 0.41
C GLU A 82 2.79 14.06 0.95
N ASN A 83 1.73 14.45 1.64
CA ASN A 83 1.63 15.71 2.37
C ASN A 83 2.02 15.62 3.83
N LEU A 84 2.18 14.42 4.39
CA LEU A 84 2.68 14.25 5.75
C LEU A 84 4.15 14.71 5.88
N LYS A 85 4.50 15.10 7.10
CA LYS A 85 5.88 15.44 7.47
C LYS A 85 6.39 14.41 8.47
N PHE A 86 7.32 13.60 8.02
CA PHE A 86 7.94 12.52 8.79
C PHE A 86 9.20 12.99 9.50
N SER A 87 9.61 12.24 10.52
CA SER A 87 10.88 12.47 11.21
C SER A 87 12.06 12.09 10.32
N GLY A 88 12.97 13.03 10.08
CA GLY A 88 14.20 12.82 9.33
C GLY A 88 15.44 13.22 10.12
N LEU A 89 16.62 12.82 9.67
CA LEU A 89 17.89 13.10 10.37
C LEU A 89 18.18 14.60 10.57
N LYS A 90 17.77 15.44 9.62
CA LYS A 90 18.00 16.89 9.65
C LYS A 90 16.71 17.70 9.86
N GLY A 91 15.69 17.09 10.45
CA GLY A 91 14.38 17.72 10.63
C GLY A 91 13.25 16.95 9.94
N ARG A 92 12.14 17.63 9.63
CA ARG A 92 10.98 17.01 9.02
C ARG A 92 11.11 16.94 7.51
N VAL A 93 10.79 15.78 6.94
CA VAL A 93 10.87 15.49 5.51
C VAL A 93 9.52 15.01 4.97
N LYS A 94 9.25 15.28 3.70
CA LYS A 94 8.17 14.66 2.94
C LYS A 94 8.74 13.50 2.13
N TYR A 95 8.01 12.40 2.07
CA TYR A 95 8.35 11.26 1.23
C TYR A 95 7.36 11.13 0.09
N ARG A 96 7.85 10.77 -1.08
CA ARG A 96 7.04 10.33 -2.20
C ARG A 96 7.00 8.81 -2.23
N LEU A 97 5.82 8.24 -2.42
CA LEU A 97 5.67 6.80 -2.56
C LEU A 97 6.35 6.30 -3.83
N THR A 98 7.05 5.19 -3.73
CA THR A 98 7.57 4.48 -4.91
C THR A 98 6.44 3.76 -5.65
N PRO A 99 6.60 3.41 -6.95
CA PRO A 99 5.56 2.69 -7.70
C PRO A 99 5.09 1.41 -7.00
N ILE A 100 6.02 0.62 -6.44
CA ILE A 100 5.68 -0.60 -5.70
C ILE A 100 4.90 -0.31 -4.41
N GLN A 101 5.19 0.79 -3.71
CA GLN A 101 4.41 1.19 -2.53
C GLN A 101 3.00 1.65 -2.92
N VAL A 102 2.85 2.37 -4.03
CA VAL A 102 1.54 2.72 -4.58
C VAL A 102 0.74 1.45 -4.90
N PHE A 103 1.36 0.45 -5.52
CA PHE A 103 0.75 -0.85 -5.79
C PHE A 103 0.36 -1.57 -4.49
N GLN A 104 1.20 -1.57 -3.46
CA GLN A 104 0.88 -2.14 -2.14
C GLN A 104 -0.35 -1.47 -1.52
N PHE A 105 -0.40 -0.14 -1.50
CA PHE A 105 -1.55 0.59 -0.95
C PHE A 105 -2.81 0.44 -1.79
N ALA A 106 -2.69 0.30 -3.12
CA ALA A 106 -3.83 -0.03 -3.98
C ALA A 106 -4.46 -1.37 -3.61
N ASN A 107 -3.65 -2.39 -3.29
CA ASN A 107 -4.13 -3.70 -2.81
C ASN A 107 -4.79 -3.62 -1.43
N ILE A 108 -4.28 -2.79 -0.52
CA ILE A 108 -4.80 -2.68 0.86
C ILE A 108 -6.09 -1.86 0.90
N LEU A 109 -6.14 -0.74 0.18
CA LEU A 109 -7.18 0.28 0.34
C LEU A 109 -8.20 0.31 -0.80
N GLY A 110 -7.84 -0.21 -1.98
CA GLY A 110 -8.62 -0.01 -3.20
C GLY A 110 -9.77 -0.97 -3.38
N PHE A 111 -9.71 -2.19 -2.84
CA PHE A 111 -10.70 -3.23 -3.10
C PHE A 111 -11.79 -3.31 -2.05
N TYR A 112 -13.05 -3.51 -2.52
CA TYR A 112 -14.25 -3.56 -1.70
C TYR A 112 -15.12 -4.76 -2.08
N ARG A 113 -15.70 -5.44 -1.08
CA ARG A 113 -16.70 -6.49 -1.28
C ARG A 113 -18.09 -5.91 -1.55
N THR A 114 -18.43 -4.85 -0.83
CA THR A 114 -19.62 -4.02 -1.02
C THR A 114 -19.17 -2.56 -1.04
N PRO A 115 -20.00 -1.60 -1.47
CA PRO A 115 -19.62 -0.19 -1.48
C PRO A 115 -19.05 0.33 -0.16
N GLU A 116 -19.44 -0.24 0.99
CA GLU A 116 -19.01 0.22 2.32
C GLU A 116 -17.92 -0.67 2.95
N LYS A 117 -17.71 -1.90 2.44
CA LYS A 117 -16.87 -2.90 3.12
C LYS A 117 -15.61 -3.23 2.35
N ARG A 118 -14.46 -2.79 2.84
CA ARG A 118 -13.16 -3.14 2.28
C ARG A 118 -12.94 -4.64 2.21
N LEU A 119 -12.27 -5.10 1.18
CA LEU A 119 -11.89 -6.50 0.99
C LEU A 119 -10.74 -6.90 1.94
N CYS A 120 -9.68 -6.08 2.00
CA CYS A 120 -8.51 -6.32 2.83
C CYS A 120 -8.82 -5.97 4.29
N ARG A 121 -8.73 -6.95 5.19
CA ARG A 121 -8.87 -6.78 6.64
C ARG A 121 -7.55 -6.92 7.37
N ASP A 122 -6.71 -7.81 6.86
CA ASP A 122 -5.41 -8.13 7.44
C ASP A 122 -4.34 -7.93 6.37
N ALA A 123 -3.26 -7.22 6.71
CA ALA A 123 -2.13 -7.00 5.83
C ALA A 123 -0.81 -7.33 6.55
N LEU A 124 -0.02 -8.24 5.98
CA LEU A 124 1.32 -8.56 6.45
C LEU A 124 2.35 -7.84 5.59
N LEU A 125 3.08 -6.89 6.20
CA LEU A 125 4.19 -6.18 5.55
C LEU A 125 5.52 -6.82 5.96
N PHE A 126 5.95 -7.80 5.18
CA PHE A 126 7.24 -8.45 5.35
C PHE A 126 8.25 -7.88 4.36
N VAL A 127 8.96 -6.84 4.79
CA VAL A 127 9.91 -6.07 3.97
C VAL A 127 11.21 -5.81 4.74
N PRO A 128 12.35 -5.58 4.06
CA PRO A 128 13.64 -5.40 4.70
C PRO A 128 13.69 -4.17 5.61
N ARG A 129 14.76 -4.06 6.40
CA ARG A 129 15.05 -2.85 7.19
C ARG A 129 15.16 -1.64 6.26
N LYS A 130 14.75 -0.47 6.78
CA LYS A 130 14.78 0.83 6.06
C LYS A 130 13.80 0.94 4.87
N TYR A 131 12.89 -0.01 4.70
CA TYR A 131 11.82 0.04 3.69
C TYR A 131 10.58 0.83 4.14
N SER A 132 10.75 1.80 5.02
CA SER A 132 9.68 2.71 5.48
C SER A 132 8.46 2.02 6.13
N LYS A 133 8.62 0.82 6.75
CA LYS A 133 7.52 0.10 7.42
C LYS A 133 6.79 0.97 8.44
N THR A 134 7.55 1.56 9.36
CA THR A 134 7.02 2.34 10.47
C THR A 134 6.23 3.55 9.98
N THR A 135 6.77 4.29 9.00
CA THR A 135 6.08 5.44 8.40
C THR A 135 4.83 5.04 7.64
N SER A 136 4.86 3.89 6.93
CA SER A 136 3.70 3.35 6.21
C SER A 136 2.58 2.96 7.16
N VAL A 137 2.88 2.19 8.22
CA VAL A 137 1.89 1.75 9.22
C VAL A 137 1.35 2.93 10.02
N ALA A 138 2.22 3.85 10.44
CA ALA A 138 1.81 5.06 11.13
C ALA A 138 0.86 5.92 10.28
N SER A 139 1.15 6.04 8.99
CA SER A 139 0.29 6.79 8.06
C SER A 139 -1.07 6.15 7.85
N LEU A 140 -1.14 4.82 7.75
CA LEU A 140 -2.41 4.07 7.66
C LEU A 140 -3.25 4.27 8.92
N ALA A 141 -2.64 4.15 10.11
CA ALA A 141 -3.32 4.35 11.37
C ALA A 141 -3.90 5.77 11.49
N ILE A 142 -3.11 6.79 11.14
CA ILE A 142 -3.56 8.18 11.17
C ILE A 142 -4.66 8.43 10.13
N TYR A 143 -4.52 7.85 8.94
CA TYR A 143 -5.53 7.97 7.88
C TYR A 143 -6.87 7.40 8.32
N ASP A 144 -6.87 6.20 8.91
CA ASP A 144 -8.10 5.59 9.43
C ASP A 144 -8.71 6.38 10.61
N LEU A 145 -7.89 6.96 11.49
CA LEU A 145 -8.36 7.81 12.58
C LEU A 145 -8.99 9.12 12.10
N LEU A 146 -8.52 9.68 10.98
CA LEU A 146 -8.98 10.96 10.45
C LEU A 146 -10.14 10.83 9.47
N PHE A 147 -10.17 9.75 8.69
CA PHE A 147 -11.08 9.59 7.55
C PHE A 147 -11.87 8.28 7.57
N GLY A 148 -11.63 7.43 8.58
CA GLY A 148 -12.38 6.20 8.81
C GLY A 148 -13.72 6.42 9.49
N ASP A 149 -14.26 5.36 10.06
CA ASP A 149 -15.55 5.39 10.76
C ASP A 149 -15.50 6.29 11.99
N ALA A 150 -16.68 6.80 12.39
CA ALA A 150 -16.82 7.54 13.63
C ALA A 150 -16.37 6.66 14.81
N ASN A 151 -15.55 7.21 15.71
CA ASN A 151 -14.92 6.52 16.83
C ASN A 151 -13.88 5.44 16.43
N ALA A 152 -13.26 5.55 15.25
CA ALA A 152 -12.14 4.69 14.89
C ALA A 152 -11.04 4.71 15.95
N GLN A 153 -10.48 3.54 16.25
CA GLN A 153 -9.41 3.36 17.24
C GLN A 153 -8.25 2.64 16.56
N ALA A 154 -7.03 3.08 16.87
CA ALA A 154 -5.81 2.45 16.37
C ALA A 154 -4.95 1.98 17.55
N TYR A 155 -4.54 0.73 17.52
CA TYR A 155 -3.71 0.10 18.53
C TYR A 155 -2.35 -0.27 17.95
N VAL A 156 -1.29 -0.02 18.72
CA VAL A 156 0.07 -0.46 18.39
C VAL A 156 0.48 -1.52 19.39
N ALA A 157 0.77 -2.72 18.90
CA ALA A 157 1.26 -3.83 19.70
C ALA A 157 2.63 -4.32 19.19
N ALA A 158 3.50 -4.72 20.09
CA ALA A 158 4.79 -5.31 19.77
C ALA A 158 5.24 -6.24 20.93
N ASN A 159 6.33 -6.99 20.74
CA ASN A 159 6.88 -7.89 21.76
C ASN A 159 7.41 -7.16 23.00
N SER A 160 7.73 -5.86 22.88
CA SER A 160 8.13 -5.02 24.00
C SER A 160 7.53 -3.62 23.88
N TYR A 161 7.41 -2.96 25.02
CA TYR A 161 6.96 -1.57 25.12
C TYR A 161 7.82 -0.64 24.24
N ASP A 162 9.14 -0.78 24.29
CA ASP A 162 10.06 0.07 23.53
C ASP A 162 9.85 -0.07 22.01
N GLN A 163 9.59 -1.28 21.54
CA GLN A 163 9.28 -1.52 20.13
C GLN A 163 7.94 -0.89 19.71
N ALA A 164 6.91 -1.00 20.57
CA ALA A 164 5.64 -0.33 20.31
C ALA A 164 5.79 1.19 20.29
N GLN A 165 6.62 1.75 21.18
CA GLN A 165 6.91 3.19 21.26
C GLN A 165 7.57 3.75 19.99
N ILE A 166 8.31 2.96 19.22
CA ILE A 166 8.90 3.43 17.95
C ILE A 166 7.80 3.83 16.95
N CYS A 167 6.82 2.96 16.75
CA CYS A 167 5.71 3.25 15.84
C CYS A 167 4.79 4.34 16.40
N PHE A 168 4.45 4.26 17.68
CA PHE A 168 3.60 5.25 18.34
C PHE A 168 4.26 6.64 18.40
N GLY A 169 5.57 6.69 18.59
CA GLY A 169 6.36 7.92 18.54
C GLY A 169 6.29 8.59 17.17
N GLU A 170 6.35 7.82 16.07
CA GLU A 170 6.21 8.36 14.72
C GLU A 170 4.78 8.89 14.50
N ILE A 171 3.74 8.16 14.96
CA ILE A 171 2.35 8.64 14.92
C ILE A 171 2.23 10.00 15.63
N LYS A 172 2.76 10.12 16.85
CA LYS A 172 2.76 11.39 17.60
C LYS A 172 3.48 12.52 16.83
N ASN A 173 4.63 12.21 16.23
CA ASN A 173 5.41 13.20 15.49
C ASN A 173 4.67 13.70 14.24
N ILE A 174 4.01 12.80 13.51
CA ILE A 174 3.18 13.14 12.36
C ILE A 174 2.00 14.01 12.81
N LEU A 175 1.24 13.58 13.83
CA LEU A 175 0.10 14.33 14.35
C LEU A 175 0.48 15.74 14.83
N LYS A 176 1.63 15.89 15.51
CA LYS A 176 2.17 17.22 15.89
C LYS A 176 2.53 18.08 14.68
N SER A 177 2.73 17.49 13.52
CA SER A 177 3.06 18.21 12.29
C SER A 177 1.87 18.61 11.45
N LEU A 178 0.69 18.06 11.72
CA LEU A 178 -0.54 18.42 11.03
C LEU A 178 -0.98 19.84 11.39
N ASP A 179 -1.71 20.45 10.49
CA ASP A 179 -2.27 21.80 10.68
C ASP A 179 -3.09 21.88 11.99
N LYS A 180 -3.17 23.08 12.56
CA LYS A 180 -3.93 23.37 13.79
C LYS A 180 -5.37 22.87 13.76
N ARG A 181 -5.97 22.75 12.58
CA ARG A 181 -7.32 22.18 12.38
C ARG A 181 -7.43 20.71 12.83
N PHE A 182 -6.33 19.97 12.86
CA PHE A 182 -6.27 18.57 13.30
C PHE A 182 -5.67 18.41 14.71
N LYS A 183 -5.34 19.52 15.40
CA LYS A 183 -4.68 19.49 16.71
C LYS A 183 -5.61 19.17 17.89
N ASN A 184 -6.91 19.06 17.67
CA ASN A 184 -7.88 18.74 18.73
C ASN A 184 -7.91 17.24 19.12
N PHE A 185 -7.06 16.41 18.52
CA PHE A 185 -6.87 15.04 18.97
C PHE A 185 -6.08 15.05 20.29
N LYS A 186 -6.74 14.68 21.37
CA LYS A 186 -6.06 14.35 22.64
C LYS A 186 -5.35 13.00 22.45
N ILE A 187 -4.04 13.01 22.51
CA ILE A 187 -3.18 11.83 22.46
C ILE A 187 -2.89 11.37 23.89
#